data_832b5fa0ff46a0cf14e4c593a538d9a9
#
_entry.id   832b5fa0ff46a0cf14e4c593a538d9a9
#
_cell.length_a   1.000
_cell.length_b   1.000
_cell.length_c   1.000
_cell.angle_alpha   90.00
_cell.angle_beta   90.00
_cell.angle_gamma   90.00
#
_symmetry.space_group_name_H-M   'P 1'
#
loop_
_entity.id
_entity.type
_entity.pdbx_description
1 polymer ?
#
loop_
_entity_poly.entity_id
_entity_poly.type
_entity_poly.pdbx_seq_one_letter_code
_entity_poly.pdbx_strand_id
1 'polypeptide(L)'
;MKRLAFGLFLVLGNPGFAAAAEAPAAGTGETADDKATQAESSASETPEAKTDELPDLTEEVQEAATQKGESAAEEATATRRSWEDIVVVPRKAFLKARRVELAPFSAISINDTLIRHYSFGGDLNVYLTDVFSVGVEGQYFIKERSERESLIGEQYNRAPTLNKFKYSASLVFGYVPGYGKFGLFNKYIVHWDVTLNAGIGFISTEIIPINPDVTKYPPFSNFLIMPHLGISTRMFLTDWLALSIGIRDYIFDDKFEKRNRPAGQSAADAKQNGESALTENIMVFGSIGFYLPPSFQYKTPR
;
A
#
# COMPACT_ATOMS: atom_id res chain seq x y z
N MET A 1 17.32 14.09 -23.14
CA MET A 1 16.52 14.17 -21.92
C MET A 1 16.36 12.76 -21.36
N LYS A 2 16.84 12.51 -20.15
CA LYS A 2 17.00 11.18 -19.57
C LYS A 2 15.62 10.60 -19.20
N ARG A 3 15.33 9.40 -19.67
CA ARG A 3 14.13 8.62 -19.37
C ARG A 3 14.22 8.16 -17.90
N LEU A 4 13.31 8.61 -17.05
CA LEU A 4 13.05 7.98 -15.75
C LEU A 4 12.11 6.79 -16.00
N ALA A 5 12.71 5.62 -16.09
CA ALA A 5 11.99 4.36 -15.99
C ALA A 5 11.77 4.09 -14.48
N PHE A 6 10.56 4.30 -13.99
CA PHE A 6 10.13 3.79 -12.69
C PHE A 6 9.78 2.32 -12.87
N GLY A 7 10.80 1.48 -12.82
CA GLY A 7 10.62 0.05 -12.65
C GLY A 7 10.36 -0.22 -11.18
N LEU A 8 9.16 -0.65 -10.83
CA LEU A 8 8.87 -1.22 -9.53
C LEU A 8 9.53 -2.61 -9.47
N PHE A 9 10.80 -2.65 -9.05
CA PHE A 9 11.51 -3.89 -8.79
C PHE A 9 11.04 -4.45 -7.46
N LEU A 10 10.31 -5.53 -7.52
CA LEU A 10 10.06 -6.42 -6.38
C LEU A 10 11.36 -7.18 -6.11
N VAL A 11 12.17 -6.67 -5.18
CA VAL A 11 13.37 -7.35 -4.71
C VAL A 11 12.95 -8.46 -3.76
N LEU A 12 12.80 -9.67 -4.29
CA LEU A 12 12.92 -10.90 -3.52
C LEU A 12 14.39 -11.10 -3.22
N GLY A 13 14.72 -11.09 -1.94
CA GLY A 13 16.07 -11.13 -1.44
C GLY A 13 16.88 -12.33 -1.93
N ASN A 14 18.09 -12.02 -2.33
CA ASN A 14 19.16 -13.00 -2.43
C ASN A 14 20.31 -12.55 -1.51
N PRO A 15 20.74 -13.34 -0.52
CA PRO A 15 21.84 -12.99 0.35
C PRO A 15 23.15 -13.44 -0.30
N GLY A 16 24.03 -12.49 -0.58
CA GLY A 16 25.42 -12.80 -0.83
C GLY A 16 26.06 -11.91 -1.88
N PHE A 17 26.67 -10.84 -1.42
CA PHE A 17 27.98 -10.41 -1.95
C PHE A 17 28.64 -9.47 -0.94
N ALA A 18 29.67 -10.00 -0.28
CA ALA A 18 30.68 -9.22 0.41
C ALA A 18 31.62 -8.65 -0.64
N ALA A 19 31.83 -7.35 -0.61
CA ALA A 19 33.00 -6.72 -1.25
C ALA A 19 33.49 -5.61 -0.37
N ALA A 20 34.69 -5.78 0.12
CA ALA A 20 35.51 -4.81 0.78
C ALA A 20 35.89 -3.68 -0.17
N ALA A 21 35.91 -2.46 0.35
CA ALA A 21 36.69 -1.35 -0.22
C ALA A 21 37.14 -0.44 0.91
N GLU A 22 38.37 -0.49 1.15
CA GLU A 22 39.43 0.43 1.54
C GLU A 22 39.02 1.86 1.88
N ALA A 23 39.52 2.23 3.08
CA ALA A 23 39.72 3.60 3.51
C ALA A 23 41.06 4.15 2.99
N PRO A 24 41.26 5.44 2.94
CA PRO A 24 42.56 5.99 3.26
C PRO A 24 42.54 6.87 4.52
N ALA A 25 43.67 6.73 5.20
CA ALA A 25 44.06 7.35 6.43
C ALA A 25 44.40 8.84 6.30
N ALA A 26 44.41 9.50 7.40
CA ALA A 26 45.46 10.30 8.03
C ALA A 26 45.03 11.67 8.53
N GLY A 27 45.46 11.98 9.72
CA GLY A 27 45.64 13.34 10.23
C GLY A 27 45.30 13.48 11.71
N THR A 28 46.19 13.03 12.60
CA THR A 28 47.06 13.65 13.62
C THR A 28 46.52 14.88 14.36
N GLY A 29 46.68 14.82 15.70
CA GLY A 29 46.78 15.96 16.60
C GLY A 29 45.95 15.76 17.85
N GLU A 30 46.52 15.22 18.83
CA GLU A 30 47.31 15.72 19.97
C GLU A 30 46.52 16.34 21.10
N THR A 31 46.62 15.63 22.22
CA THR A 31 46.99 15.94 23.59
C THR A 31 46.02 16.63 24.52
N ALA A 32 45.97 15.96 25.65
CA ALA A 32 46.17 16.40 27.05
C ALA A 32 44.96 16.81 27.86
N ASP A 33 44.85 16.13 28.87
CA ASP A 33 45.10 16.25 30.31
C ASP A 33 43.82 16.42 31.17
N ASP A 34 43.62 15.40 31.95
CA ASP A 34 43.80 15.34 33.39
C ASP A 34 42.90 16.24 34.26
N LYS A 35 42.05 15.65 35.05
CA LYS A 35 42.09 15.80 36.49
C LYS A 35 41.00 15.02 37.22
N ALA A 36 41.49 14.02 37.94
CA ALA A 36 40.78 13.43 39.05
C ALA A 36 40.63 14.45 40.19
N THR A 37 39.52 14.43 40.90
CA THR A 37 39.51 14.95 42.28
C THR A 37 38.62 14.05 43.13
N GLN A 38 39.31 13.34 44.01
CA GLN A 38 38.80 12.77 45.25
C GLN A 38 38.53 13.90 46.26
N ALA A 39 37.53 13.73 47.10
CA ALA A 39 37.46 14.22 48.48
C ALA A 39 36.37 13.37 49.18
N GLU A 40 36.76 12.40 49.99
CA GLU A 40 37.02 12.46 51.45
C GLU A 40 35.80 12.86 52.27
N SER A 41 35.19 11.85 52.95
CA SER A 41 35.29 11.55 54.37
C SER A 41 35.11 12.73 55.32
N SER A 42 34.05 12.70 56.06
CA SER A 42 34.00 13.28 57.38
C SER A 42 33.08 12.50 58.29
N ALA A 43 33.68 11.79 59.19
CA ALA A 43 33.11 11.22 60.41
C ALA A 43 32.87 12.31 61.46
N SER A 44 31.80 12.23 62.21
CA SER A 44 31.66 12.81 63.53
C SER A 44 30.50 12.18 64.30
N GLU A 45 30.87 11.38 65.18
CA GLU A 45 30.67 11.42 66.64
C GLU A 45 29.27 11.13 67.18
N THR A 46 29.27 10.03 67.91
CA THR A 46 28.28 9.55 68.90
C THR A 46 28.30 10.46 70.17
N PRO A 47 27.20 10.63 70.83
CA PRO A 47 27.17 10.56 72.28
C PRO A 47 26.30 9.43 72.81
N GLU A 48 26.91 8.64 73.67
CA GLU A 48 26.24 7.73 74.61
C GLU A 48 25.24 8.46 75.51
N ALA A 49 24.09 7.90 75.71
CA ALA A 49 23.27 8.13 76.90
C ALA A 49 22.30 6.96 77.17
N LYS A 50 22.68 6.21 78.19
CA LYS A 50 21.89 5.60 79.25
C LYS A 50 20.65 4.76 78.88
N THR A 51 20.85 3.50 79.20
CA THR A 51 19.95 2.45 79.52
C THR A 51 18.85 2.87 80.49
N ASP A 52 17.60 2.76 80.10
CA ASP A 52 16.47 2.55 80.98
C ASP A 52 15.62 1.43 80.43
N GLU A 53 15.41 0.43 81.28
CA GLU A 53 14.61 -0.78 81.01
C GLU A 53 13.17 -0.36 80.68
N LEU A 54 12.71 -0.75 79.51
CA LEU A 54 11.30 -0.81 79.16
C LEU A 54 10.92 -2.23 78.66
N PRO A 55 9.75 -2.73 79.07
CA PRO A 55 9.37 -4.12 78.90
C PRO A 55 9.14 -4.49 77.45
N ASP A 56 9.44 -5.72 77.17
CA ASP A 56 9.42 -6.53 75.99
C ASP A 56 8.10 -6.37 75.17
N LEU A 57 8.11 -5.36 74.29
CA LEU A 57 7.08 -5.17 73.22
C LEU A 57 7.68 -5.38 71.82
N THR A 58 8.89 -5.88 71.76
CA THR A 58 9.64 -6.03 70.51
C THR A 58 9.16 -7.21 69.67
N GLU A 59 8.62 -8.26 70.27
CA GLU A 59 8.16 -9.42 69.50
C GLU A 59 6.82 -9.14 68.82
N GLU A 60 5.81 -8.53 69.48
CA GLU A 60 4.54 -8.21 68.85
C GLU A 60 4.66 -7.15 67.69
N VAL A 61 5.58 -6.17 67.86
CA VAL A 61 5.80 -5.16 66.81
C VAL A 61 6.58 -5.73 65.60
N GLN A 62 7.47 -6.72 65.85
CA GLN A 62 8.15 -7.41 64.75
C GLN A 62 7.26 -8.34 64.01
N GLU A 63 6.39 -9.09 64.68
CA GLU A 63 5.38 -9.94 63.99
C GLU A 63 4.38 -9.13 63.18
N ALA A 64 3.88 -8.01 63.73
CA ALA A 64 2.99 -7.11 63.02
C ALA A 64 3.67 -6.40 61.83
N ALA A 65 4.96 -6.06 61.97
CA ALA A 65 5.71 -5.47 60.86
C ALA A 65 6.05 -6.48 59.77
N THR A 66 6.31 -7.73 60.15
CA THR A 66 6.59 -8.80 59.16
C THR A 66 5.34 -9.20 58.40
N GLN A 67 4.18 -9.37 59.10
CA GLN A 67 2.90 -9.67 58.44
C GLN A 67 2.43 -8.52 57.50
N LYS A 68 2.65 -7.27 57.91
CA LYS A 68 2.32 -6.12 57.07
C LYS A 68 3.27 -5.97 55.89
N GLY A 69 4.53 -6.37 56.04
CA GLY A 69 5.52 -6.42 54.97
C GLY A 69 5.23 -7.52 53.94
N GLU A 70 4.86 -8.72 54.39
CA GLU A 70 4.49 -9.81 53.51
C GLU A 70 3.17 -9.54 52.76
N SER A 71 2.15 -9.01 53.43
CA SER A 71 0.88 -8.62 52.81
C SER A 71 1.08 -7.50 51.76
N ALA A 72 1.94 -6.49 52.07
CA ALA A 72 2.26 -5.44 51.12
C ALA A 72 3.13 -5.93 49.95
N ALA A 73 3.99 -6.92 50.16
CA ALA A 73 4.80 -7.55 49.15
C ALA A 73 3.96 -8.47 48.21
N GLU A 74 3.00 -9.18 48.78
CA GLU A 74 2.03 -9.97 47.99
C GLU A 74 1.11 -9.10 47.17
N GLU A 75 0.58 -8.01 47.74
CA GLU A 75 -0.24 -7.05 47.02
C GLU A 75 0.52 -6.34 45.92
N ALA A 76 1.78 -5.95 46.17
CA ALA A 76 2.66 -5.35 45.18
C ALA A 76 3.04 -6.36 44.08
N THR A 77 3.21 -7.64 44.40
CA THR A 77 3.51 -8.69 43.44
C THR A 77 2.26 -9.05 42.61
N ALA A 78 1.09 -9.11 43.23
CA ALA A 78 -0.18 -9.29 42.55
C ALA A 78 -0.49 -8.11 41.62
N THR A 79 -0.24 -6.87 42.07
CA THR A 79 -0.39 -5.67 41.23
C THR A 79 0.59 -5.65 40.06
N ARG A 80 1.84 -6.08 40.27
CA ARG A 80 2.84 -6.20 39.18
C ARG A 80 2.45 -7.26 38.14
N ARG A 81 1.94 -8.41 38.57
CA ARG A 81 1.45 -9.45 37.64
C ARG A 81 0.24 -8.98 36.84
N SER A 82 -0.61 -8.13 37.42
CA SER A 82 -1.76 -7.54 36.71
C SER A 82 -1.37 -6.58 35.58
N TRP A 83 -0.22 -5.93 35.65
CA TRP A 83 0.25 -5.01 34.61
C TRP A 83 0.99 -5.70 33.47
N GLU A 84 1.68 -6.83 33.73
CA GLU A 84 2.40 -7.61 32.73
C GLU A 84 1.46 -8.43 31.83
N ASP A 85 0.27 -8.77 32.31
CA ASP A 85 -0.71 -9.54 31.56
C ASP A 85 -1.75 -8.70 30.80
N ILE A 86 -1.66 -7.36 30.86
CA ILE A 86 -2.52 -6.50 30.05
C ILE A 86 -1.95 -6.43 28.64
N VAL A 87 -2.26 -7.43 27.82
CA VAL A 87 -2.12 -7.36 26.38
C VAL A 87 -3.14 -6.34 25.86
N VAL A 88 -2.74 -5.10 25.76
CA VAL A 88 -3.53 -4.05 25.09
C VAL A 88 -3.52 -4.35 23.59
N VAL A 89 -4.48 -5.14 23.15
CA VAL A 89 -4.72 -5.30 21.71
C VAL A 89 -5.37 -4.00 21.22
N PRO A 90 -4.65 -3.18 20.42
CA PRO A 90 -5.23 -1.95 19.91
C PRO A 90 -6.44 -2.31 19.04
N ARG A 91 -7.62 -1.83 19.40
CA ARG A 91 -8.83 -2.05 18.63
C ARG A 91 -8.66 -1.41 17.25
N LYS A 92 -8.88 -2.22 16.22
CA LYS A 92 -8.90 -1.73 14.84
C LYS A 92 -10.08 -0.77 14.69
N ALA A 93 -9.81 0.48 14.41
CA ALA A 93 -10.84 1.52 14.44
C ALA A 93 -11.84 1.39 13.29
N PHE A 94 -11.47 0.72 12.19
CA PHE A 94 -12.34 0.47 11.05
C PHE A 94 -12.38 -1.02 10.73
N LEU A 95 -13.54 -1.64 10.90
CA LEU A 95 -13.75 -3.05 10.55
C LEU A 95 -14.36 -3.15 9.16
N LYS A 96 -13.75 -3.98 8.31
CA LYS A 96 -14.20 -4.26 6.94
C LYS A 96 -14.86 -5.63 6.79
N ALA A 97 -14.56 -6.55 7.68
CA ALA A 97 -15.06 -7.92 7.63
C ALA A 97 -16.58 -7.97 7.44
N ARG A 98 -17.03 -8.77 6.47
CA ARG A 98 -18.43 -8.96 6.09
C ARG A 98 -19.14 -7.69 5.60
N ARG A 99 -18.40 -6.74 5.07
CA ARG A 99 -18.95 -5.53 4.42
C ARG A 99 -18.71 -5.58 2.92
N VAL A 100 -19.56 -4.87 2.23
CA VAL A 100 -19.44 -4.66 0.77
C VAL A 100 -19.00 -3.23 0.55
N GLU A 101 -18.03 -3.03 -0.31
CA GLU A 101 -17.58 -1.72 -0.77
C GLU A 101 -18.00 -1.53 -2.22
N LEU A 102 -18.65 -0.41 -2.50
CA LEU A 102 -18.86 0.09 -3.84
C LEU A 102 -17.95 1.30 -4.05
N ALA A 103 -17.00 1.20 -4.97
CA ALA A 103 -16.00 2.24 -5.18
C ALA A 103 -15.96 2.70 -6.63
N PRO A 104 -16.78 3.69 -7.03
CA PRO A 104 -16.58 4.37 -8.29
C PRO A 104 -15.20 5.02 -8.35
N PHE A 105 -14.54 4.91 -9.51
CA PHE A 105 -13.21 5.45 -9.72
C PHE A 105 -13.05 6.14 -11.07
N SER A 106 -12.05 7.00 -11.15
CA SER A 106 -11.51 7.53 -12.40
C SER A 106 -10.01 7.26 -12.46
N ALA A 107 -9.50 6.96 -13.65
CA ALA A 107 -8.09 6.67 -13.82
C ALA A 107 -7.54 7.28 -15.12
N ILE A 108 -6.22 7.43 -15.13
CA ILE A 108 -5.46 7.94 -16.27
C ILE A 108 -4.26 7.05 -16.54
N SER A 109 -4.03 6.70 -17.80
CA SER A 109 -2.85 5.99 -18.28
C SER A 109 -1.62 6.91 -18.22
N ILE A 110 -0.50 6.40 -17.68
CA ILE A 110 0.74 7.17 -17.52
C ILE A 110 1.91 6.66 -18.37
N ASN A 111 1.87 5.44 -18.86
CA ASN A 111 2.95 4.83 -19.65
C ASN A 111 2.75 4.97 -21.15
N ASP A 112 1.57 5.38 -21.61
CA ASP A 112 1.27 5.56 -23.02
C ASP A 112 1.68 6.98 -23.47
N THR A 113 2.58 7.06 -24.44
CA THR A 113 3.13 8.33 -24.92
C THR A 113 2.40 8.90 -26.13
N LEU A 114 1.68 8.05 -26.88
CA LEU A 114 1.03 8.42 -28.14
C LEU A 114 -0.46 8.64 -27.97
N ILE A 115 -1.09 7.85 -27.12
CA ILE A 115 -2.51 7.96 -26.79
C ILE A 115 -2.64 8.10 -25.29
N ARG A 116 -3.48 9.02 -24.85
CA ARG A 116 -3.85 9.11 -23.45
C ARG A 116 -5.20 8.46 -23.24
N HIS A 117 -5.24 7.44 -22.39
CA HIS A 117 -6.49 6.79 -22.00
C HIS A 117 -6.93 7.31 -20.63
N TYR A 118 -8.14 7.86 -20.59
CA TYR A 118 -8.87 8.09 -19.34
C TYR A 118 -9.84 6.93 -19.15
N SER A 119 -10.02 6.47 -17.94
CA SER A 119 -11.06 5.48 -17.66
C SER A 119 -11.98 5.93 -16.53
N PHE A 120 -13.21 5.50 -16.61
CA PHE A 120 -14.23 5.62 -15.58
C PHE A 120 -14.81 4.24 -15.32
N GLY A 121 -14.89 3.89 -14.04
CA GLY A 121 -15.32 2.57 -13.65
C GLY A 121 -15.78 2.47 -12.21
N GLY A 122 -15.92 1.24 -11.76
CA GLY A 122 -16.26 0.95 -10.38
C GLY A 122 -15.77 -0.42 -9.95
N ASP A 123 -15.42 -0.50 -8.69
CA ASP A 123 -15.09 -1.73 -7.98
C ASP A 123 -16.24 -2.09 -7.04
N LEU A 124 -16.63 -3.35 -7.05
CA LEU A 124 -17.53 -3.93 -6.07
C LEU A 124 -16.77 -5.00 -5.30
N ASN A 125 -16.37 -4.71 -4.08
CA ASN A 125 -15.56 -5.57 -3.24
C ASN A 125 -16.36 -6.12 -2.06
N VAL A 126 -16.23 -7.41 -1.80
CA VAL A 126 -16.77 -8.09 -0.63
C VAL A 126 -15.61 -8.46 0.29
N TYR A 127 -15.61 -7.95 1.50
CA TYR A 127 -14.59 -8.24 2.49
C TYR A 127 -14.93 -9.51 3.25
N LEU A 128 -14.15 -10.57 3.02
CA LEU A 128 -14.27 -11.83 3.75
C LEU A 128 -13.75 -11.69 5.18
N THR A 129 -12.63 -10.99 5.28
CA THR A 129 -11.99 -10.63 6.55
C THR A 129 -11.60 -9.15 6.52
N ASP A 130 -10.99 -8.65 7.58
CA ASP A 130 -10.44 -7.28 7.58
C ASP A 130 -9.21 -7.11 6.68
N VAL A 131 -8.65 -8.24 6.19
CA VAL A 131 -7.40 -8.28 5.44
C VAL A 131 -7.63 -8.72 4.01
N PHE A 132 -8.59 -9.62 3.76
CA PHE A 132 -8.86 -10.19 2.44
C PHE A 132 -10.20 -9.75 1.88
N SER A 133 -10.20 -9.38 0.61
CA SER A 133 -11.40 -9.07 -0.16
C SER A 133 -11.39 -9.77 -1.51
N VAL A 134 -12.59 -10.00 -2.03
CA VAL A 134 -12.83 -10.49 -3.38
C VAL A 134 -13.85 -9.55 -4.02
N GLY A 135 -13.61 -9.18 -5.27
CA GLY A 135 -14.47 -8.24 -5.95
C GLY A 135 -14.48 -8.38 -7.45
N VAL A 136 -15.27 -7.51 -8.06
CA VAL A 136 -15.31 -7.32 -9.50
C VAL A 136 -15.01 -5.85 -9.80
N GLU A 137 -14.27 -5.66 -10.86
CA GLU A 137 -13.92 -4.35 -11.41
C GLU A 137 -14.52 -4.25 -12.81
N GLY A 138 -15.07 -3.10 -13.14
CA GLY A 138 -15.50 -2.79 -14.49
C GLY A 138 -15.15 -1.36 -14.83
N GLN A 139 -14.63 -1.14 -16.04
CA GLN A 139 -14.26 0.20 -16.49
C GLN A 139 -14.47 0.39 -17.99
N TYR A 140 -14.72 1.63 -18.37
CA TYR A 140 -14.83 2.11 -19.72
C TYR A 140 -13.74 3.13 -20.01
N PHE A 141 -13.09 3.00 -21.18
CA PHE A 141 -11.97 3.85 -21.56
C PHE A 141 -12.41 4.91 -22.58
N ILE A 142 -11.90 6.13 -22.35
CA ILE A 142 -12.04 7.25 -23.27
C ILE A 142 -10.65 7.56 -23.81
N LYS A 143 -10.52 7.56 -25.12
CA LYS A 143 -9.28 7.88 -25.82
C LYS A 143 -9.18 9.37 -26.06
N GLU A 144 -8.03 9.95 -25.76
CA GLU A 144 -7.65 11.28 -26.21
C GLU A 144 -6.34 11.21 -27.03
N ARG A 145 -6.31 11.93 -28.14
CA ARG A 145 -5.11 11.99 -28.98
C ARG A 145 -4.08 12.86 -28.33
N SER A 146 -2.83 12.37 -28.28
CA SER A 146 -1.70 13.17 -27.86
C SER A 146 -1.22 14.09 -28.99
N GLU A 147 -0.69 15.25 -28.64
CA GLU A 147 -0.02 16.15 -29.60
C GLU A 147 1.09 15.42 -30.37
N ARG A 148 1.74 14.44 -29.77
CA ARG A 148 2.76 13.62 -30.41
C ARG A 148 2.22 12.74 -31.53
N GLU A 149 1.01 12.21 -31.38
CA GLU A 149 0.33 11.44 -32.45
C GLU A 149 0.09 12.34 -33.68
N SER A 150 -0.36 13.58 -33.47
CA SER A 150 -0.61 14.54 -34.56
C SER A 150 0.69 14.98 -35.24
N LEU A 151 1.74 15.27 -34.48
CA LEU A 151 3.05 15.65 -35.00
C LEU A 151 3.68 14.53 -35.86
N ILE A 152 3.58 13.27 -35.44
CA ILE A 152 4.08 12.13 -36.21
C ILE A 152 3.28 12.00 -37.50
N GLY A 153 1.96 12.16 -37.45
CA GLY A 153 1.11 12.14 -38.63
C GLY A 153 1.48 13.22 -39.64
N GLU A 154 1.76 14.44 -39.19
CA GLU A 154 2.15 15.57 -40.04
C GLU A 154 3.57 15.42 -40.61
N GLN A 155 4.56 15.04 -39.78
CA GLN A 155 5.95 14.93 -40.22
C GLN A 155 6.23 13.76 -41.14
N TYR A 156 5.59 12.62 -40.91
CA TYR A 156 5.88 11.38 -41.63
C TYR A 156 4.77 10.98 -42.59
N ASN A 157 3.65 11.71 -42.63
CA ASN A 157 2.46 11.41 -43.43
C ASN A 157 2.00 9.96 -43.25
N ARG A 158 2.17 9.41 -42.06
CA ARG A 158 1.80 8.05 -41.67
C ARG A 158 1.24 8.04 -40.26
N ALA A 159 0.12 7.37 -40.07
CA ALA A 159 -0.39 7.11 -38.72
C ALA A 159 0.44 5.98 -38.06
N PRO A 160 0.82 6.12 -36.78
CA PRO A 160 1.39 5.02 -36.03
C PRO A 160 0.35 3.93 -35.85
N THR A 161 0.79 2.65 -35.77
CA THR A 161 -0.10 1.54 -35.42
C THR A 161 -0.47 1.65 -33.96
N LEU A 162 -1.75 1.94 -33.69
CA LEU A 162 -2.26 2.20 -32.35
C LEU A 162 -3.55 1.46 -32.11
N ASN A 163 -3.75 0.99 -30.88
CA ASN A 163 -4.98 0.38 -30.42
C ASN A 163 -5.65 1.29 -29.39
N LYS A 164 -6.95 1.45 -29.49
CA LYS A 164 -7.74 2.10 -28.45
C LYS A 164 -8.37 1.06 -27.54
N PHE A 165 -8.34 1.30 -26.26
CA PHE A 165 -9.04 0.49 -25.28
C PHE A 165 -10.51 0.91 -25.23
N LYS A 166 -11.42 -0.05 -25.08
CA LYS A 166 -12.86 0.19 -25.05
C LYS A 166 -13.42 0.01 -23.64
N TYR A 167 -13.41 -1.20 -23.17
CA TYR A 167 -13.88 -1.57 -21.84
C TYR A 167 -13.11 -2.77 -21.32
N SER A 168 -13.08 -2.91 -20.01
CA SER A 168 -12.55 -4.09 -19.34
C SER A 168 -13.42 -4.48 -18.15
N ALA A 169 -13.35 -5.76 -17.81
CA ALA A 169 -13.93 -6.27 -16.59
C ALA A 169 -13.04 -7.38 -16.02
N SER A 170 -12.91 -7.43 -14.70
CA SER A 170 -12.02 -8.37 -14.02
C SER A 170 -12.54 -8.80 -12.66
N LEU A 171 -12.09 -9.99 -12.23
CA LEU A 171 -12.18 -10.46 -10.86
C LEU A 171 -10.93 -9.99 -10.13
N VAL A 172 -11.11 -9.45 -8.94
CA VAL A 172 -10.05 -8.82 -8.14
C VAL A 172 -9.95 -9.48 -6.78
N PHE A 173 -8.75 -9.79 -6.35
CA PHE A 173 -8.41 -10.22 -5.01
C PHE A 173 -7.63 -9.11 -4.33
N GLY A 174 -8.10 -8.68 -3.18
CA GLY A 174 -7.46 -7.64 -2.39
C GLY A 174 -6.84 -8.20 -1.11
N TYR A 175 -5.63 -7.78 -0.82
CA TYR A 175 -4.91 -8.08 0.42
C TYR A 175 -4.43 -6.80 1.07
N VAL A 176 -4.67 -6.65 2.38
CA VAL A 176 -4.30 -5.47 3.17
C VAL A 176 -3.12 -5.83 4.07
N PRO A 177 -1.86 -5.56 3.63
CA PRO A 177 -0.67 -5.86 4.42
C PRO A 177 -0.51 -4.95 5.64
N GLY A 178 -1.01 -3.74 5.58
CA GLY A 178 -0.80 -2.77 6.63
C GLY A 178 -1.92 -1.75 6.77
N TYR A 179 -2.08 -1.26 7.98
CA TYR A 179 -3.01 -0.20 8.30
C TYR A 179 -2.40 0.68 9.39
N GLY A 180 -2.86 1.92 9.46
CA GLY A 180 -2.36 2.87 10.44
C GLY A 180 -3.36 3.97 10.74
N LYS A 181 -2.91 4.91 11.55
CA LYS A 181 -3.64 6.14 11.88
C LYS A 181 -2.65 7.30 11.95
N PHE A 182 -3.08 8.47 11.53
CA PHE A 182 -2.33 9.70 11.74
C PHE A 182 -3.26 10.81 12.21
N GLY A 183 -2.70 11.73 12.99
CA GLY A 183 -3.41 12.91 13.44
C GLY A 183 -3.34 14.02 12.40
N LEU A 184 -4.47 14.56 12.01
CA LEU A 184 -4.57 15.71 11.11
C LEU A 184 -4.94 16.95 11.93
N PHE A 185 -4.12 18.01 11.82
CA PHE A 185 -4.30 19.29 12.53
C PHE A 185 -4.50 19.16 14.06
N ASN A 186 -3.91 18.16 14.68
CA ASN A 186 -4.03 17.88 16.13
C ASN A 186 -5.49 17.69 16.63
N LYS A 187 -6.46 17.54 15.71
CA LYS A 187 -7.89 17.49 16.02
C LYS A 187 -8.57 16.24 15.48
N TYR A 188 -8.16 15.73 14.31
CA TYR A 188 -8.81 14.61 13.65
C TYR A 188 -7.85 13.44 13.53
N ILE A 189 -8.33 12.23 13.81
CA ILE A 189 -7.59 10.99 13.59
C ILE A 189 -8.12 10.36 12.31
N VAL A 190 -7.26 10.28 11.28
CA VAL A 190 -7.55 9.62 10.02
C VAL A 190 -6.95 8.23 10.04
N HIS A 191 -7.77 7.24 9.78
CA HIS A 191 -7.33 5.85 9.62
C HIS A 191 -7.02 5.60 8.14
N TRP A 192 -6.00 4.81 7.89
CA TRP A 192 -5.60 4.46 6.53
C TRP A 192 -5.17 3.01 6.45
N ASP A 193 -5.26 2.46 5.27
CA ASP A 193 -4.69 1.16 4.94
C ASP A 193 -4.00 1.17 3.56
N VAL A 194 -3.13 0.19 3.36
CA VAL A 194 -2.55 -0.12 2.05
C VAL A 194 -3.17 -1.41 1.57
N THR A 195 -3.59 -1.45 0.32
CA THR A 195 -4.18 -2.63 -0.29
C THR A 195 -3.36 -3.03 -1.52
N LEU A 196 -2.98 -4.29 -1.58
CA LEU A 196 -2.43 -4.94 -2.76
C LEU A 196 -3.58 -5.65 -3.48
N ASN A 197 -3.72 -5.40 -4.77
CA ASN A 197 -4.75 -5.99 -5.61
C ASN A 197 -4.09 -6.86 -6.67
N ALA A 198 -4.66 -8.04 -6.90
CA ALA A 198 -4.31 -8.90 -8.01
C ALA A 198 -5.59 -9.38 -8.66
N GLY A 199 -5.66 -9.33 -9.98
CA GLY A 199 -6.87 -9.72 -10.68
C GLY A 199 -6.60 -10.36 -12.03
N ILE A 200 -7.65 -10.98 -12.54
CA ILE A 200 -7.69 -11.53 -13.89
C ILE A 200 -9.04 -11.20 -14.51
N GLY A 201 -9.00 -10.76 -15.75
CA GLY A 201 -10.19 -10.38 -16.46
C GLY A 201 -9.99 -10.34 -17.95
N PHE A 202 -10.75 -9.50 -18.60
CA PHE A 202 -10.66 -9.30 -20.03
C PHE A 202 -10.70 -7.80 -20.37
N ILE A 203 -10.06 -7.46 -21.49
CA ILE A 203 -10.10 -6.14 -22.11
C ILE A 203 -10.52 -6.26 -23.56
N SER A 204 -11.31 -5.31 -24.03
CA SER A 204 -11.64 -5.15 -25.44
C SER A 204 -10.85 -3.98 -25.99
N THR A 205 -10.03 -4.26 -27.01
CA THR A 205 -9.28 -3.25 -27.77
C THR A 205 -9.80 -3.14 -29.18
N GLU A 206 -9.61 -2.00 -29.84
CA GLU A 206 -9.94 -1.79 -31.24
C GLU A 206 -8.80 -1.11 -31.95
N ILE A 207 -8.39 -1.67 -33.05
CA ILE A 207 -7.31 -1.12 -33.89
C ILE A 207 -7.75 0.20 -34.52
N ILE A 208 -6.82 1.14 -34.55
CA ILE A 208 -6.91 2.34 -35.37
C ILE A 208 -6.16 2.03 -36.67
N PRO A 209 -6.85 1.92 -37.82
CA PRO A 209 -6.18 1.61 -39.08
C PRO A 209 -5.13 2.65 -39.43
N ILE A 210 -3.99 2.18 -39.96
CA ILE A 210 -2.88 3.06 -40.41
C ILE A 210 -3.39 3.96 -41.56
N ASN A 211 -4.25 3.40 -42.41
CA ASN A 211 -4.87 4.15 -43.50
C ASN A 211 -6.28 4.59 -43.09
N PRO A 212 -6.63 5.88 -43.22
CA PRO A 212 -7.91 6.43 -42.78
C PRO A 212 -9.12 5.94 -43.62
N ASP A 213 -8.92 5.25 -44.76
CA ASP A 213 -9.99 4.73 -45.59
C ASP A 213 -10.59 3.45 -44.97
N VAL A 214 -11.56 3.64 -44.07
CA VAL A 214 -12.21 2.56 -43.32
C VAL A 214 -12.94 1.56 -44.26
N THR A 215 -13.30 1.97 -45.48
CA THR A 215 -13.95 1.10 -46.47
C THR A 215 -12.99 0.04 -46.99
N LYS A 216 -11.73 0.41 -47.22
CA LYS A 216 -10.68 -0.50 -47.69
C LYS A 216 -9.91 -1.17 -46.54
N TYR A 217 -9.87 -0.56 -45.36
CA TYR A 217 -9.16 -1.03 -44.18
C TYR A 217 -10.07 -1.04 -42.96
N PRO A 218 -11.03 -1.95 -42.88
CA PRO A 218 -11.99 -1.99 -41.80
C PRO A 218 -11.26 -2.30 -40.46
N PRO A 219 -11.55 -1.54 -39.36
CA PRO A 219 -11.00 -1.81 -38.04
C PRO A 219 -11.49 -3.18 -37.54
N PHE A 220 -10.67 -3.80 -36.68
CA PHE A 220 -11.06 -5.00 -35.96
C PHE A 220 -10.87 -4.83 -34.46
N SER A 221 -11.67 -5.57 -33.70
CA SER A 221 -11.60 -5.56 -32.24
C SER A 221 -10.99 -6.85 -31.73
N ASN A 222 -10.15 -6.71 -30.69
CA ASN A 222 -9.60 -7.83 -29.94
C ASN A 222 -10.33 -7.96 -28.61
N PHE A 223 -10.45 -9.21 -28.14
CA PHE A 223 -10.92 -9.53 -26.81
C PHE A 223 -9.87 -10.41 -26.15
N LEU A 224 -9.23 -9.89 -25.11
CA LEU A 224 -7.98 -10.40 -24.61
C LEU A 224 -8.09 -10.66 -23.11
N ILE A 225 -7.40 -11.70 -22.64
CA ILE A 225 -7.25 -11.96 -21.23
C ILE A 225 -6.27 -10.93 -20.65
N MET A 226 -6.60 -10.38 -19.49
CA MET A 226 -5.90 -9.26 -18.88
C MET A 226 -5.69 -9.53 -17.38
N PRO A 227 -4.58 -10.17 -16.99
CA PRO A 227 -4.12 -10.12 -15.62
C PRO A 227 -3.72 -8.69 -15.25
N HIS A 228 -3.91 -8.32 -13.97
CA HIS A 228 -3.46 -7.04 -13.47
C HIS A 228 -3.00 -7.13 -12.01
N LEU A 229 -2.13 -6.21 -11.66
CA LEU A 229 -1.63 -6.01 -10.31
C LEU A 229 -1.82 -4.54 -9.93
N GLY A 230 -2.04 -4.28 -8.66
CA GLY A 230 -2.19 -2.91 -8.20
C GLY A 230 -1.82 -2.73 -6.74
N ILE A 231 -1.53 -1.48 -6.41
CA ILE A 231 -1.33 -1.02 -5.05
C ILE A 231 -2.13 0.25 -4.85
N SER A 232 -2.80 0.35 -3.73
CA SER A 232 -3.56 1.54 -3.38
C SER A 232 -3.47 1.86 -1.90
N THR A 233 -3.55 3.13 -1.60
CA THR A 233 -3.70 3.64 -0.23
C THR A 233 -5.10 4.17 -0.08
N ARG A 234 -5.75 3.79 1.00
CA ARG A 234 -7.10 4.17 1.33
C ARG A 234 -7.12 4.93 2.64
N MET A 235 -7.88 6.03 2.67
CA MET A 235 -8.11 6.86 3.85
C MET A 235 -9.59 6.82 4.22
N PHE A 236 -9.90 6.48 5.46
CA PHE A 236 -11.26 6.40 5.97
C PHE A 236 -11.67 7.74 6.56
N LEU A 237 -12.66 8.39 5.95
CA LEU A 237 -13.18 9.68 6.38
C LEU A 237 -14.30 9.49 7.41
N THR A 238 -15.13 8.48 7.21
CA THR A 238 -16.24 8.11 8.11
C THR A 238 -16.35 6.58 8.17
N ASP A 239 -17.28 6.05 8.98
CA ASP A 239 -17.51 4.61 9.10
C ASP A 239 -18.01 3.94 7.80
N TRP A 240 -18.45 4.72 6.83
CA TRP A 240 -19.02 4.24 5.58
C TRP A 240 -18.37 4.84 4.32
N LEU A 241 -17.49 5.85 4.46
CA LEU A 241 -16.87 6.57 3.34
C LEU A 241 -15.35 6.51 3.43
N ALA A 242 -14.72 6.15 2.33
CA ALA A 242 -13.27 6.16 2.17
C ALA A 242 -12.86 6.82 0.85
N LEU A 243 -11.68 7.40 0.83
CA LEU A 243 -11.00 7.86 -0.38
C LEU A 243 -9.80 6.97 -0.64
N SER A 244 -9.61 6.56 -1.90
CA SER A 244 -8.45 5.77 -2.28
C SER A 244 -7.73 6.39 -3.46
N ILE A 245 -6.42 6.24 -3.45
CA ILE A 245 -5.55 6.56 -4.58
C ILE A 245 -4.59 5.40 -4.79
N GLY A 246 -4.29 5.08 -6.02
CA GLY A 246 -3.40 3.97 -6.30
C GLY A 246 -2.97 3.88 -7.74
N ILE A 247 -2.21 2.83 -8.00
CA ILE A 247 -1.67 2.49 -9.32
C ILE A 247 -2.09 1.06 -9.62
N ARG A 248 -2.54 0.83 -10.85
CA ARG A 248 -2.83 -0.50 -11.42
C ARG A 248 -2.06 -0.69 -12.70
N ASP A 249 -1.52 -1.88 -12.88
CA ASP A 249 -0.82 -2.30 -14.10
C ASP A 249 -1.58 -3.45 -14.73
N TYR A 250 -2.06 -3.25 -15.95
CA TYR A 250 -2.82 -4.19 -16.75
C TYR A 250 -1.93 -4.74 -17.85
N ILE A 251 -1.76 -6.06 -17.89
CA ILE A 251 -0.84 -6.74 -18.79
C ILE A 251 -1.65 -7.62 -19.75
N PHE A 252 -1.48 -7.46 -21.05
CA PHE A 252 -2.19 -8.27 -22.05
C PHE A 252 -1.41 -8.34 -23.37
N ASP A 253 -1.66 -9.40 -24.13
CA ASP A 253 -1.04 -9.60 -25.44
C ASP A 253 -1.97 -9.07 -26.53
N ASP A 254 -1.71 -7.83 -26.99
CA ASP A 254 -2.57 -7.18 -27.99
C ASP A 254 -2.09 -7.45 -29.43
N LYS A 255 -3.04 -7.43 -30.38
CA LYS A 255 -2.76 -7.61 -31.79
C LYS A 255 -2.82 -6.29 -32.52
N PHE A 256 -1.74 -6.02 -33.26
CA PHE A 256 -1.58 -4.81 -34.04
C PHE A 256 -1.73 -5.08 -35.54
N GLU A 257 -2.14 -4.05 -36.30
CA GLU A 257 -2.22 -4.11 -37.76
C GLU A 257 -0.83 -4.25 -38.39
N LYS A 258 -0.70 -5.18 -39.34
CA LYS A 258 0.53 -5.25 -40.14
C LYS A 258 0.69 -4.03 -41.05
N ARG A 259 1.93 -3.52 -41.15
CA ARG A 259 2.27 -2.36 -41.99
C ARG A 259 1.87 -2.54 -43.46
N ASN A 260 1.92 -3.78 -43.98
CA ASN A 260 1.66 -4.13 -45.36
C ASN A 260 0.32 -4.81 -45.54
N ARG A 261 -0.73 -4.35 -44.85
CA ARG A 261 -2.09 -4.87 -45.04
C ARG A 261 -2.60 -4.55 -46.44
N PRO A 262 -3.01 -5.55 -47.24
CA PRO A 262 -3.60 -5.32 -48.57
C PRO A 262 -4.96 -4.63 -48.44
N ALA A 263 -5.24 -3.72 -49.41
CA ALA A 263 -6.53 -3.06 -49.51
C ALA A 263 -7.64 -4.06 -49.76
N GLY A 264 -8.79 -3.90 -49.10
CA GLY A 264 -9.95 -4.80 -49.26
C GLY A 264 -9.88 -6.08 -48.44
N GLN A 265 -8.84 -6.26 -47.59
CA GLN A 265 -8.75 -7.38 -46.66
C GLN A 265 -9.83 -7.26 -45.60
N SER A 266 -10.55 -8.37 -45.35
CA SER A 266 -11.58 -8.39 -44.31
C SER A 266 -11.00 -8.11 -42.91
N ALA A 267 -11.84 -7.62 -41.99
CA ALA A 267 -11.45 -7.40 -40.61
C ALA A 267 -10.99 -8.70 -39.90
N ALA A 268 -11.63 -9.85 -40.26
CA ALA A 268 -11.31 -11.15 -39.70
C ALA A 268 -9.92 -11.63 -40.14
N ASP A 269 -9.61 -11.53 -41.45
CA ASP A 269 -8.30 -11.93 -41.99
C ASP A 269 -7.19 -11.02 -41.51
N ALA A 270 -7.48 -9.71 -41.36
CA ALA A 270 -6.53 -8.75 -40.81
C ALA A 270 -6.20 -9.06 -39.36
N LYS A 271 -7.19 -9.45 -38.54
CA LYS A 271 -7.01 -9.89 -37.16
C LYS A 271 -6.18 -11.17 -37.06
N GLN A 272 -6.42 -12.13 -37.96
CA GLN A 272 -5.69 -13.40 -37.96
C GLN A 272 -4.22 -13.21 -38.32
N ASN A 273 -3.94 -12.29 -39.25
CA ASN A 273 -2.62 -11.96 -39.73
C ASN A 273 -1.93 -10.86 -38.91
N GLY A 274 -2.55 -10.31 -37.86
CA GLY A 274 -1.98 -9.28 -36.99
C GLY A 274 -0.73 -9.73 -36.26
N GLU A 275 0.10 -8.79 -35.87
CA GLU A 275 1.29 -9.02 -35.04
C GLU A 275 0.91 -8.87 -33.56
N SER A 276 1.21 -9.89 -32.74
CA SER A 276 0.99 -9.85 -31.29
C SER A 276 2.16 -9.14 -30.62
N ALA A 277 1.85 -8.30 -29.66
CA ALA A 277 2.84 -7.67 -28.78
C ALA A 277 2.30 -7.54 -27.37
N LEU A 278 3.15 -7.87 -26.41
CA LEU A 278 2.86 -7.66 -24.99
C LEU A 278 2.69 -6.17 -24.75
N THR A 279 1.54 -5.80 -24.20
CA THR A 279 1.15 -4.43 -23.89
C THR A 279 0.92 -4.31 -22.40
N GLU A 280 1.50 -3.29 -21.80
CA GLU A 280 1.29 -2.91 -20.40
C GLU A 280 0.57 -1.57 -20.37
N ASN A 281 -0.41 -1.45 -19.49
CA ASN A 281 -1.14 -0.21 -19.28
C ASN A 281 -1.14 0.15 -17.80
N ILE A 282 -0.22 1.03 -17.43
CA ILE A 282 -0.09 1.52 -16.06
C ILE A 282 -1.00 2.73 -15.88
N MET A 283 -1.94 2.61 -14.94
CA MET A 283 -2.92 3.64 -14.66
C MET A 283 -2.83 4.11 -13.21
N VAL A 284 -2.87 5.43 -13.02
CA VAL A 284 -3.12 6.03 -11.72
C VAL A 284 -4.61 6.26 -11.58
N PHE A 285 -5.18 5.85 -10.46
CA PHE A 285 -6.61 6.01 -10.20
C PHE A 285 -6.89 6.68 -8.86
N GLY A 286 -8.04 7.33 -8.79
CA GLY A 286 -8.65 7.83 -7.57
C GLY A 286 -10.07 7.32 -7.45
N SER A 287 -10.47 6.88 -6.26
CA SER A 287 -11.80 6.33 -6.01
C SER A 287 -12.42 6.82 -4.72
N ILE A 288 -13.76 6.74 -4.66
CA ILE A 288 -14.57 7.03 -3.48
C ILE A 288 -15.27 5.73 -3.09
N GLY A 289 -14.89 5.14 -1.96
CA GLY A 289 -15.44 3.88 -1.49
C GLY A 289 -16.62 4.09 -0.53
N PHE A 290 -17.74 3.43 -0.81
CA PHE A 290 -18.94 3.40 0.02
C PHE A 290 -19.09 2.01 0.63
N TYR A 291 -19.05 1.93 1.98
CA TYR A 291 -19.15 0.69 2.72
C TYR A 291 -20.54 0.40 3.20
N LEU A 292 -21.05 -0.78 2.91
CA LEU A 292 -22.35 -1.27 3.33
C LEU A 292 -22.20 -2.54 4.19
N PRO A 293 -22.90 -2.63 5.34
CA PRO A 293 -23.74 -1.63 6.00
C PRO A 293 -22.92 -0.42 6.48
N PRO A 294 -23.54 0.77 6.64
CA PRO A 294 -22.83 2.00 7.00
C PRO A 294 -22.26 2.00 8.42
N SER A 295 -22.78 1.14 9.29
CA SER A 295 -22.31 0.99 10.68
C SER A 295 -21.82 -0.43 10.93
N PHE A 296 -20.83 -0.57 11.81
CA PHE A 296 -20.32 -1.86 12.28
C PHE A 296 -20.29 -1.89 13.80
N GLN A 297 -20.47 -3.09 14.37
CA GLN A 297 -20.42 -3.30 15.81
C GLN A 297 -19.24 -4.21 16.14
N TYR A 298 -18.47 -3.83 17.15
CA TYR A 298 -17.45 -4.70 17.71
C TYR A 298 -18.13 -5.82 18.50
N LYS A 299 -18.02 -7.07 18.01
CA LYS A 299 -18.33 -8.22 18.85
C LYS A 299 -17.12 -8.46 19.75
N THR A 300 -17.24 -8.20 21.03
CA THR A 300 -16.29 -8.72 22.01
C THR A 300 -16.39 -10.24 22.01
N PRO A 301 -15.29 -10.97 21.74
CA PRO A 301 -15.29 -12.42 21.98
C PRO A 301 -15.58 -12.64 23.45
N ARG A 302 -16.58 -13.48 23.71
CA ARG A 302 -16.86 -13.99 25.06
C ARG A 302 -15.90 -15.08 25.40
#